data_0caeaf87651ae805efae25901486f385
#
_entry.id   0caeaf87651ae805efae25901486f385
#
_cell.length_a   1.000
_cell.length_b   1.000
_cell.length_c   1.000
_cell.angle_alpha   90.00
_cell.angle_beta   90.00
_cell.angle_gamma   90.00
#
_symmetry.space_group_name_H-M   'P 1'
#
loop_
_entity.id
_entity.type
_entity.pdbx_description
1 polymer ?
#
loop_
_entity_poly.entity_id
_entity_poly.type
_entity_poly.pdbx_seq_one_letter_code
_entity_poly.pdbx_strand_id
1 'polypeptide(L)'
;MKKLMTTVMALALTSACTIRAAALSHTVVKGDTMWKLAVKYEVGTSEIIGANPQITNPNLIYPGQVLTIPELDSSVTAYEAEVIRLVNAERAKQGLKALTANWELSRVARYKSQDMADNRYFAHNSPIYGTPFQMIRNFGISFRTAGENIAYGQRTPQAVVNAWMNSSGHRANILNASYTQIGVGYVSKGNYWTQMFIG
;
A
#
# COMPACT_ATOMS: atom_id res chain seq x y z
N MET A 1 0.53 -44.60 -46.58
CA MET A 1 0.80 -43.16 -46.58
C MET A 1 0.41 -42.63 -45.20
N LYS A 2 1.36 -42.45 -44.28
CA LYS A 2 1.12 -41.93 -42.93
C LYS A 2 1.23 -40.41 -42.98
N LYS A 3 0.16 -39.70 -42.67
CA LYS A 3 0.14 -38.23 -42.52
C LYS A 3 0.75 -37.86 -41.16
N LEU A 4 1.86 -37.18 -41.19
CA LEU A 4 2.52 -36.58 -40.05
C LEU A 4 1.75 -35.32 -39.67
N MET A 5 1.06 -35.34 -38.53
CA MET A 5 0.44 -34.14 -37.93
C MET A 5 1.51 -33.41 -37.11
N THR A 6 1.96 -32.28 -37.64
CA THR A 6 2.88 -31.38 -36.93
C THR A 6 2.04 -30.51 -36.02
N THR A 7 2.09 -30.77 -34.70
CA THR A 7 1.47 -29.92 -33.68
C THR A 7 2.35 -28.70 -33.47
N VAL A 8 1.90 -27.54 -33.94
CA VAL A 8 2.52 -26.25 -33.65
C VAL A 8 2.11 -25.84 -32.25
N MET A 9 3.00 -25.97 -31.31
CA MET A 9 2.82 -25.50 -29.94
C MET A 9 3.04 -23.98 -29.94
N ALA A 10 1.94 -23.21 -29.92
CA ALA A 10 1.99 -21.76 -29.78
C ALA A 10 2.44 -21.39 -28.36
N LEU A 11 3.68 -20.96 -28.24
CA LEU A 11 4.24 -20.39 -27.01
C LEU A 11 3.60 -19.02 -26.80
N ALA A 12 2.58 -18.93 -25.95
CA ALA A 12 2.01 -17.67 -25.53
C ALA A 12 3.02 -16.94 -24.64
N LEU A 13 3.77 -16.00 -25.24
CA LEU A 13 4.52 -15.00 -24.46
C LEU A 13 3.50 -14.13 -23.75
N THR A 14 3.23 -14.42 -22.49
CA THR A 14 2.59 -13.46 -21.58
C THR A 14 3.61 -12.35 -21.32
N SER A 15 3.51 -11.27 -22.10
CA SER A 15 4.20 -10.02 -21.81
C SER A 15 3.60 -9.47 -20.52
N ALA A 16 4.19 -9.83 -19.38
CA ALA A 16 3.96 -9.12 -18.15
C ALA A 16 4.49 -7.70 -18.36
N CYS A 17 3.58 -6.76 -18.59
CA CYS A 17 3.88 -5.34 -18.55
C CYS A 17 4.26 -5.01 -17.10
N THR A 18 5.50 -5.29 -16.73
CA THR A 18 6.09 -4.82 -15.48
C THR A 18 6.21 -3.32 -15.63
N ILE A 19 5.27 -2.58 -15.05
CA ILE A 19 5.49 -1.18 -14.69
C ILE A 19 6.70 -1.22 -13.77
N ARG A 20 7.86 -0.93 -14.34
CA ARG A 20 9.10 -0.83 -13.59
C ARG A 20 8.97 0.44 -12.77
N ALA A 21 8.53 0.29 -11.51
CA ALA A 21 8.67 1.37 -10.55
C ALA A 21 10.13 1.84 -10.63
N ALA A 22 10.36 3.13 -10.65
CA ALA A 22 11.69 3.66 -10.54
C ALA A 22 12.34 3.03 -9.30
N ALA A 23 13.62 2.71 -9.38
CA ALA A 23 14.32 2.09 -8.27
C ALA A 23 15.49 3.00 -7.91
N LEU A 24 15.54 3.40 -6.64
CA LEU A 24 16.66 4.16 -6.10
C LEU A 24 17.81 3.20 -5.75
N SER A 25 19.05 3.62 -5.99
CA SER A 25 20.23 2.89 -5.56
C SER A 25 20.74 3.43 -4.23
N HIS A 26 20.94 2.54 -3.24
CA HIS A 26 21.56 2.89 -1.96
C HIS A 26 22.83 2.10 -1.73
N THR A 27 23.96 2.81 -1.54
CA THR A 27 25.21 2.18 -1.10
C THR A 27 25.21 2.08 0.42
N VAL A 28 25.27 0.85 0.93
CA VAL A 28 25.27 0.55 2.37
C VAL A 28 26.47 1.23 3.03
N VAL A 29 26.22 1.90 4.14
CA VAL A 29 27.25 2.51 4.99
C VAL A 29 27.28 1.84 6.37
N LYS A 30 28.35 2.08 7.15
CA LYS A 30 28.47 1.51 8.49
C LYS A 30 27.28 1.92 9.37
N GLY A 31 26.60 0.92 9.93
CA GLY A 31 25.45 1.10 10.83
C GLY A 31 24.09 1.00 10.14
N ASP A 32 24.05 0.82 8.81
CA ASP A 32 22.81 0.49 8.11
C ASP A 32 22.32 -0.92 8.46
N THR A 33 21.03 -1.07 8.45
CA THR A 33 20.33 -2.36 8.51
C THR A 33 19.15 -2.30 7.54
N MET A 34 18.66 -3.45 7.07
CA MET A 34 17.46 -3.47 6.21
C MET A 34 16.29 -2.71 6.83
N TRP A 35 16.09 -2.83 8.15
CA TRP A 35 15.04 -2.10 8.86
C TRP A 35 15.25 -0.57 8.85
N LYS A 36 16.48 -0.09 9.11
CA LYS A 36 16.77 1.35 9.06
C LYS A 36 16.57 1.92 7.65
N LEU A 37 16.92 1.15 6.63
CA LEU A 37 16.68 1.55 5.23
C LEU A 37 15.19 1.53 4.89
N ALA A 38 14.45 0.54 5.38
CA ALA A 38 12.99 0.49 5.23
C ALA A 38 12.32 1.75 5.81
N VAL A 39 12.70 2.14 7.03
CA VAL A 39 12.22 3.38 7.67
C VAL A 39 12.66 4.63 6.90
N LYS A 40 13.93 4.70 6.49
CA LYS A 40 14.48 5.86 5.77
C LYS A 40 13.78 6.14 4.44
N TYR A 41 13.41 5.08 3.74
CA TYR A 41 12.80 5.19 2.40
C TYR A 41 11.29 4.96 2.40
N GLU A 42 10.67 4.77 3.57
CA GLU A 42 9.23 4.52 3.74
C GLU A 42 8.71 3.34 2.90
N VAL A 43 9.52 2.28 2.80
CA VAL A 43 9.19 1.02 2.11
C VAL A 43 9.31 -0.15 3.08
N GLY A 44 8.63 -1.26 2.81
CA GLY A 44 8.74 -2.42 3.68
C GLY A 44 10.10 -3.13 3.53
N THR A 45 10.57 -3.71 4.62
CA THR A 45 11.78 -4.54 4.60
C THR A 45 11.66 -5.69 3.59
N SER A 46 10.47 -6.30 3.48
CA SER A 46 10.19 -7.37 2.51
C SER A 46 10.32 -6.92 1.07
N GLU A 47 9.92 -5.67 0.74
CA GLU A 47 10.04 -5.11 -0.59
C GLU A 47 11.51 -4.84 -0.94
N ILE A 48 12.32 -4.33 0.01
CA ILE A 48 13.75 -4.18 -0.20
C ILE A 48 14.40 -5.54 -0.42
N ILE A 49 14.09 -6.55 0.40
CA ILE A 49 14.62 -7.92 0.26
C ILE A 49 14.23 -8.48 -1.10
N GLY A 50 12.98 -8.38 -1.50
CA GLY A 50 12.48 -8.86 -2.79
C GLY A 50 13.14 -8.20 -4.00
N ALA A 51 13.50 -6.91 -3.88
CA ALA A 51 14.22 -6.18 -4.92
C ALA A 51 15.72 -6.50 -4.97
N ASN A 52 16.24 -7.27 -3.99
CA ASN A 52 17.67 -7.59 -3.84
C ASN A 52 17.90 -9.09 -3.66
N PRO A 53 17.51 -9.94 -4.62
CA PRO A 53 17.65 -11.39 -4.50
C PRO A 53 19.12 -11.88 -4.39
N GLN A 54 20.09 -11.01 -4.73
CA GLN A 54 21.51 -11.27 -4.57
C GLN A 54 21.95 -11.25 -3.10
N ILE A 55 21.14 -10.69 -2.18
CA ILE A 55 21.44 -10.64 -0.75
C ILE A 55 20.92 -11.93 -0.09
N THR A 56 21.78 -12.88 0.11
CA THR A 56 21.44 -14.20 0.66
C THR A 56 21.06 -14.17 2.14
N ASN A 57 21.63 -13.21 2.91
CA ASN A 57 21.29 -13.02 4.31
C ASN A 57 20.90 -11.55 4.57
N PRO A 58 19.61 -11.21 4.56
CA PRO A 58 19.12 -9.84 4.79
C PRO A 58 19.45 -9.28 6.18
N ASN A 59 19.77 -10.12 7.15
CA ASN A 59 20.17 -9.67 8.48
C ASN A 59 21.63 -9.20 8.54
N LEU A 60 22.39 -9.42 7.46
CA LEU A 60 23.82 -9.13 7.41
C LEU A 60 24.17 -8.45 6.09
N ILE A 61 24.13 -7.12 6.09
CA ILE A 61 24.56 -6.28 4.97
C ILE A 61 25.88 -5.57 5.34
N TYR A 62 26.74 -5.35 4.36
CA TYR A 62 28.07 -4.80 4.56
C TYR A 62 28.25 -3.45 3.86
N PRO A 63 29.03 -2.52 4.44
CA PRO A 63 29.39 -1.27 3.77
C PRO A 63 29.97 -1.52 2.37
N GLY A 64 29.53 -0.71 1.41
CA GLY A 64 29.88 -0.83 -0.01
C GLY A 64 28.94 -1.70 -0.84
N GLN A 65 28.08 -2.52 -0.24
CA GLN A 65 27.02 -3.20 -1.00
C GLN A 65 26.04 -2.19 -1.59
N VAL A 66 25.60 -2.42 -2.82
CA VAL A 66 24.60 -1.59 -3.49
C VAL A 66 23.25 -2.31 -3.44
N LEU A 67 22.27 -1.64 -2.85
CA LEU A 67 20.91 -2.15 -2.75
C LEU A 67 19.98 -1.37 -3.68
N THR A 68 19.08 -2.08 -4.30
CA THR A 68 17.93 -1.53 -5.02
C THR A 68 16.82 -1.24 -4.03
N ILE A 69 16.40 0.02 -3.92
CA ILE A 69 15.28 0.45 -3.08
C ILE A 69 14.08 0.68 -4.00
N PRO A 70 12.98 -0.09 -3.87
CA PRO A 70 11.79 0.16 -4.64
C PRO A 70 11.22 1.54 -4.35
N GLU A 71 10.84 2.28 -5.39
CA GLU A 71 10.13 3.54 -5.24
C GLU A 71 8.65 3.35 -5.57
N LEU A 72 7.79 4.03 -4.82
CA LEU A 72 6.38 4.13 -5.15
C LEU A 72 6.20 5.13 -6.29
N ASP A 73 5.21 4.87 -7.14
CA ASP A 73 4.82 5.83 -8.16
C ASP A 73 4.42 7.15 -7.48
N SER A 74 5.06 8.24 -7.90
CA SER A 74 4.84 9.57 -7.31
C SER A 74 3.39 10.06 -7.48
N SER A 75 2.70 9.63 -8.53
CA SER A 75 1.28 9.93 -8.72
C SER A 75 0.40 9.22 -7.69
N VAL A 76 0.75 7.99 -7.32
CA VAL A 76 0.06 7.24 -6.27
C VAL A 76 0.24 7.91 -4.92
N THR A 77 1.48 8.23 -4.56
CA THR A 77 1.77 8.89 -3.27
C THR A 77 1.15 10.27 -3.18
N ALA A 78 1.11 11.03 -4.28
CA ALA A 78 0.43 12.32 -4.34
C ALA A 78 -1.08 12.19 -4.13
N TYR A 79 -1.72 11.16 -4.70
CA TYR A 79 -3.15 10.90 -4.51
C TYR A 79 -3.46 10.53 -3.06
N GLU A 80 -2.65 9.68 -2.45
CA GLU A 80 -2.79 9.27 -1.06
C GLU A 80 -2.62 10.46 -0.10
N ALA A 81 -1.60 11.29 -0.31
CA ALA A 81 -1.36 12.50 0.45
C ALA A 81 -2.53 13.50 0.34
N GLU A 82 -3.08 13.67 -0.85
CA GLU A 82 -4.24 14.55 -1.07
C GLU A 82 -5.49 14.04 -0.36
N VAL A 83 -5.74 12.73 -0.34
CA VAL A 83 -6.84 12.14 0.47
C VAL A 83 -6.64 12.47 1.94
N ILE A 84 -5.44 12.31 2.49
CA ILE A 84 -5.15 12.65 3.90
C ILE A 84 -5.40 14.13 4.18
N ARG A 85 -4.96 15.01 3.28
CA ARG A 85 -5.18 16.45 3.39
C ARG A 85 -6.70 16.80 3.40
N LEU A 86 -7.47 16.22 2.49
CA LEU A 86 -8.90 16.43 2.38
C LEU A 86 -9.65 15.92 3.61
N VAL A 87 -9.30 14.74 4.11
CA VAL A 87 -9.85 14.17 5.35
C VAL A 87 -9.57 15.08 6.53
N ASN A 88 -8.36 15.60 6.67
CA ASN A 88 -8.02 16.52 7.73
C ASN A 88 -8.75 17.84 7.61
N ALA A 89 -9.06 18.31 6.40
CA ALA A 89 -9.91 19.46 6.19
C ALA A 89 -11.36 19.21 6.66
N GLU A 90 -11.93 18.01 6.41
CA GLU A 90 -13.26 17.64 6.93
C GLU A 90 -13.27 17.56 8.47
N ARG A 91 -12.21 17.00 9.07
CA ARG A 91 -12.05 16.95 10.53
C ARG A 91 -11.97 18.35 11.15
N ALA A 92 -11.21 19.25 10.54
CA ALA A 92 -11.08 20.63 11.01
C ALA A 92 -12.43 21.38 11.03
N LYS A 93 -13.33 21.14 10.07
CA LYS A 93 -14.70 21.69 10.07
C LYS A 93 -15.52 21.28 11.30
N GLN A 94 -15.15 20.18 11.94
CA GLN A 94 -15.79 19.65 13.16
C GLN A 94 -14.96 19.93 14.42
N GLY A 95 -13.92 20.76 14.35
CA GLY A 95 -13.03 21.06 15.49
C GLY A 95 -12.18 19.88 15.96
N LEU A 96 -12.03 18.84 15.15
CA LEU A 96 -11.23 17.65 15.48
C LEU A 96 -9.76 17.88 15.14
N LYS A 97 -8.87 17.27 15.92
CA LYS A 97 -7.43 17.26 15.63
C LYS A 97 -7.16 16.56 14.30
N ALA A 98 -6.18 17.07 13.55
CA ALA A 98 -5.70 16.42 12.35
C ALA A 98 -5.09 15.04 12.67
N LEU A 99 -5.29 14.09 11.76
CA LEU A 99 -4.62 12.79 11.79
C LEU A 99 -3.21 12.92 11.24
N THR A 100 -2.25 12.27 11.90
CA THR A 100 -0.88 12.18 11.40
C THR A 100 -0.79 11.08 10.35
N ALA A 101 -0.18 11.38 9.21
CA ALA A 101 0.11 10.37 8.20
C ALA A 101 1.08 9.31 8.76
N ASN A 102 0.75 8.04 8.55
CA ASN A 102 1.59 6.91 8.94
C ASN A 102 1.91 6.10 7.69
N TRP A 103 3.19 6.11 7.28
CA TRP A 103 3.64 5.46 6.04
C TRP A 103 3.50 3.93 6.11
N GLU A 104 3.72 3.30 7.28
CA GLU A 104 3.54 1.86 7.46
C GLU A 104 2.06 1.48 7.29
N LEU A 105 1.17 2.28 7.86
CA LEU A 105 -0.28 2.08 7.71
C LEU A 105 -0.73 2.32 6.27
N SER A 106 -0.15 3.30 5.55
CA SER A 106 -0.38 3.50 4.11
C SER A 106 0.10 2.30 3.29
N ARG A 107 1.24 1.71 3.67
CA ARG A 107 1.72 0.46 3.06
C ARG A 107 0.69 -0.67 3.25
N VAL A 108 0.15 -0.89 4.45
CA VAL A 108 -0.91 -1.89 4.68
C VAL A 108 -2.14 -1.60 3.82
N ALA A 109 -2.57 -0.36 3.75
CA ALA A 109 -3.71 0.08 2.95
C ALA A 109 -3.48 -0.18 1.44
N ARG A 110 -2.26 0.02 0.90
CA ARG A 110 -1.91 -0.32 -0.48
C ARG A 110 -2.00 -1.82 -0.73
N TYR A 111 -1.48 -2.65 0.19
CA TYR A 111 -1.62 -4.10 0.10
C TYR A 111 -3.09 -4.53 0.08
N LYS A 112 -3.95 -3.90 0.89
CA LYS A 112 -5.39 -4.18 0.88
C LYS A 112 -6.04 -3.78 -0.43
N SER A 113 -5.73 -2.60 -0.97
CA SER A 113 -6.25 -2.14 -2.26
C SER A 113 -5.78 -3.03 -3.41
N GLN A 114 -4.52 -3.47 -3.38
CA GLN A 114 -3.95 -4.38 -4.37
C GLN A 114 -4.60 -5.77 -4.29
N ASP A 115 -4.80 -6.29 -3.09
CA ASP A 115 -5.46 -7.56 -2.84
C ASP A 115 -6.90 -7.58 -3.40
N MET A 116 -7.67 -6.51 -3.15
CA MET A 116 -9.02 -6.37 -3.73
C MET A 116 -8.98 -6.35 -5.26
N ALA A 117 -8.01 -5.65 -5.85
CA ALA A 117 -7.88 -5.54 -7.30
C ALA A 117 -7.45 -6.87 -7.96
N ASP A 118 -6.52 -7.59 -7.37
CA ASP A 118 -5.96 -8.82 -7.93
C ASP A 118 -6.90 -10.02 -7.75
N ASN A 119 -7.53 -10.13 -6.59
CA ASN A 119 -8.45 -11.21 -6.26
C ASN A 119 -9.92 -10.90 -6.63
N ARG A 120 -10.19 -9.74 -7.25
CA ARG A 120 -11.49 -9.33 -7.80
C ARG A 120 -12.62 -9.39 -6.77
N TYR A 121 -12.38 -8.86 -5.58
CA TYR A 121 -13.40 -8.73 -4.54
C TYR A 121 -13.47 -7.29 -4.02
N PHE A 122 -14.56 -6.97 -3.31
CA PHE A 122 -14.72 -5.70 -2.62
C PHE A 122 -15.39 -5.95 -1.26
N ALA A 123 -14.58 -6.11 -0.23
CA ALA A 123 -15.02 -6.38 1.14
C ALA A 123 -13.94 -5.99 2.15
N HIS A 124 -14.33 -5.71 3.39
CA HIS A 124 -13.40 -5.45 4.48
C HIS A 124 -12.53 -6.69 4.78
N ASN A 125 -13.12 -7.88 4.84
CA ASN A 125 -12.38 -9.12 5.07
C ASN A 125 -11.65 -9.55 3.79
N SER A 126 -10.34 -9.68 3.89
CA SER A 126 -9.49 -10.23 2.86
C SER A 126 -9.49 -11.77 2.91
N PRO A 127 -9.57 -12.47 1.78
CA PRO A 127 -9.37 -13.92 1.73
C PRO A 127 -7.94 -14.33 2.08
N ILE A 128 -6.96 -13.42 1.95
CA ILE A 128 -5.53 -13.67 2.20
C ILE A 128 -5.11 -13.17 3.58
N TYR A 129 -5.51 -11.95 3.97
CA TYR A 129 -5.01 -11.26 5.16
C TYR A 129 -6.00 -11.27 6.33
N GLY A 130 -7.22 -11.79 6.15
CA GLY A 130 -8.26 -11.78 7.16
C GLY A 130 -8.93 -10.41 7.35
N THR A 131 -9.32 -10.08 8.58
CA THR A 131 -9.92 -8.79 8.90
C THR A 131 -8.91 -7.64 8.78
N PRO A 132 -9.36 -6.39 8.57
CA PRO A 132 -8.46 -5.23 8.55
C PRO A 132 -7.58 -5.14 9.80
N PHE A 133 -8.14 -5.47 10.96
CA PHE A 133 -7.43 -5.43 12.24
C PHE A 133 -6.37 -6.51 12.36
N GLN A 134 -6.63 -7.71 11.84
CA GLN A 134 -5.62 -8.76 11.73
C GLN A 134 -4.51 -8.36 10.78
N MET A 135 -4.87 -7.80 9.62
CA MET A 135 -3.90 -7.33 8.64
C MET A 135 -2.96 -6.28 9.22
N ILE A 136 -3.48 -5.24 9.88
CA ILE A 136 -2.67 -4.19 10.52
C ILE A 136 -1.67 -4.81 11.53
N ARG A 137 -2.14 -5.74 12.41
CA ARG A 137 -1.26 -6.42 13.38
C ARG A 137 -0.22 -7.32 12.72
N ASN A 138 -0.59 -8.05 11.68
CA ASN A 138 0.34 -8.95 10.97
C ASN A 138 1.46 -8.17 10.26
N PHE A 139 1.22 -6.90 9.92
CA PHE A 139 2.24 -5.98 9.42
C PHE A 139 3.06 -5.31 10.53
N GLY A 140 2.86 -5.69 11.79
CA GLY A 140 3.65 -5.24 12.94
C GLY A 140 3.17 -3.95 13.59
N ILE A 141 2.00 -3.42 13.19
CA ILE A 141 1.46 -2.16 13.72
C ILE A 141 0.55 -2.44 14.91
N SER A 142 0.88 -1.83 16.04
CA SER A 142 0.06 -1.89 17.26
C SER A 142 -0.92 -0.72 17.33
N PHE A 143 -2.10 -0.96 17.89
CA PHE A 143 -3.14 0.06 18.08
C PHE A 143 -4.07 -0.32 19.23
N ARG A 144 -4.75 0.67 19.81
CA ARG A 144 -5.85 0.48 20.76
C ARG A 144 -7.21 0.50 20.06
N THR A 145 -7.37 1.40 19.10
CA THR A 145 -8.55 1.50 18.26
C THR A 145 -8.13 1.52 16.80
N ALA A 146 -8.95 0.95 15.92
CA ALA A 146 -8.69 0.98 14.49
C ALA A 146 -10.01 1.02 13.70
N GLY A 147 -9.93 1.49 12.46
CA GLY A 147 -11.05 1.52 11.52
C GLY A 147 -10.55 1.44 10.09
N GLU A 148 -11.45 1.06 9.19
CA GLU A 148 -11.18 0.99 7.77
C GLU A 148 -12.35 1.57 6.97
N ASN A 149 -12.04 2.34 5.94
CA ASN A 149 -12.93 2.68 4.83
C ASN A 149 -12.34 2.11 3.54
N ILE A 150 -13.18 1.52 2.71
CA ILE A 150 -12.82 1.06 1.37
C ILE A 150 -13.73 1.71 0.33
N ALA A 151 -13.20 1.90 -0.88
CA ALA A 151 -13.95 2.38 -2.03
C ALA A 151 -13.33 1.86 -3.33
N TYR A 152 -14.11 1.85 -4.42
CA TYR A 152 -13.58 1.55 -5.74
C TYR A 152 -14.31 2.35 -6.83
N GLY A 153 -13.61 2.61 -7.93
CA GLY A 153 -14.17 3.33 -9.09
C GLY A 153 -14.00 4.84 -9.07
N GLN A 154 -13.75 5.47 -7.91
CA GLN A 154 -13.50 6.90 -7.82
C GLN A 154 -12.10 7.22 -8.38
N ARG A 155 -12.05 8.13 -9.37
CA ARG A 155 -10.83 8.43 -10.12
C ARG A 155 -9.97 9.53 -9.51
N THR A 156 -10.46 10.21 -8.49
CA THR A 156 -9.73 11.33 -7.86
C THR A 156 -9.84 11.30 -6.34
N PRO A 157 -8.87 11.84 -5.62
CA PRO A 157 -8.91 12.00 -4.17
C PRO A 157 -10.17 12.73 -3.69
N GLN A 158 -10.58 13.80 -4.37
CA GLN A 158 -11.79 14.54 -3.99
C GLN A 158 -13.04 13.69 -4.15
N ALA A 159 -13.14 12.89 -5.22
CA ALA A 159 -14.30 12.04 -5.46
C ALA A 159 -14.45 10.96 -4.39
N VAL A 160 -13.34 10.33 -3.98
CA VAL A 160 -13.38 9.27 -2.96
C VAL A 160 -13.70 9.84 -1.58
N VAL A 161 -13.11 10.98 -1.19
CA VAL A 161 -13.41 11.61 0.10
C VAL A 161 -14.87 12.07 0.14
N ASN A 162 -15.40 12.66 -0.94
CA ASN A 162 -16.81 13.02 -1.03
C ASN A 162 -17.73 11.79 -0.88
N ALA A 163 -17.39 10.67 -1.53
CA ALA A 163 -18.15 9.42 -1.42
C ALA A 163 -18.17 8.92 0.03
N TRP A 164 -17.03 8.90 0.70
CA TRP A 164 -16.95 8.51 2.11
C TRP A 164 -17.71 9.45 3.03
N MET A 165 -17.61 10.77 2.83
CA MET A 165 -18.32 11.75 3.65
C MET A 165 -19.84 11.72 3.46
N ASN A 166 -20.34 11.25 2.30
CA ASN A 166 -21.76 11.05 2.05
C ASN A 166 -22.31 9.71 2.58
N SER A 167 -21.47 8.83 3.08
CA SER A 167 -21.85 7.57 3.73
C SER A 167 -21.71 7.71 5.24
N SER A 168 -22.78 7.46 5.99
CA SER A 168 -22.80 7.64 7.45
C SER A 168 -21.71 6.82 8.18
N GLY A 169 -21.52 5.57 7.77
CA GLY A 169 -20.50 4.69 8.36
C GLY A 169 -19.07 5.15 8.06
N HIS A 170 -18.78 5.47 6.80
CA HIS A 170 -17.46 5.95 6.43
C HIS A 170 -17.14 7.31 7.04
N ARG A 171 -18.12 8.21 7.05
CA ARG A 171 -17.99 9.51 7.72
C ARG A 171 -17.74 9.37 9.21
N ALA A 172 -18.40 8.43 9.89
CA ALA A 172 -18.17 8.17 11.31
C ALA A 172 -16.71 7.77 11.57
N ASN A 173 -16.09 6.98 10.72
CA ASN A 173 -14.66 6.68 10.83
C ASN A 173 -13.80 7.93 10.62
N ILE A 174 -14.05 8.73 9.58
CA ILE A 174 -13.30 9.96 9.32
C ILE A 174 -13.36 10.93 10.49
N LEU A 175 -14.52 11.06 11.12
CA LEU A 175 -14.77 12.01 12.21
C LEU A 175 -14.59 11.42 13.61
N ASN A 176 -14.05 10.20 13.72
CA ASN A 176 -13.81 9.59 15.03
C ASN A 176 -12.65 10.29 15.74
N ALA A 177 -12.93 10.82 16.94
CA ALA A 177 -11.96 11.53 17.75
C ALA A 177 -10.89 10.62 18.40
N SER A 178 -11.16 9.31 18.49
CA SER A 178 -10.22 8.33 19.05
C SER A 178 -9.07 7.98 18.10
N TYR A 179 -9.17 8.32 16.82
CA TYR A 179 -8.09 8.09 15.88
C TYR A 179 -7.10 9.25 15.88
N THR A 180 -5.82 8.91 15.80
CA THR A 180 -4.69 9.86 15.81
C THR A 180 -3.83 9.76 14.55
N GLN A 181 -3.88 8.63 13.85
CA GLN A 181 -3.08 8.38 12.66
C GLN A 181 -3.95 7.82 11.52
N ILE A 182 -3.48 8.04 10.30
CA ILE A 182 -4.14 7.63 9.07
C ILE A 182 -3.13 7.06 8.08
N GLY A 183 -3.51 5.98 7.40
CA GLY A 183 -2.84 5.48 6.21
C GLY A 183 -3.82 5.37 5.06
N VAL A 184 -3.37 5.71 3.85
CA VAL A 184 -4.18 5.61 2.63
C VAL A 184 -3.42 4.79 1.61
N GLY A 185 -4.12 3.90 0.91
CA GLY A 185 -3.59 3.09 -0.17
C GLY A 185 -4.46 3.17 -1.42
N TYR A 186 -3.83 3.46 -2.55
CA TYR A 186 -4.48 3.57 -3.85
C TYR A 186 -3.88 2.62 -4.87
N VAL A 187 -4.74 1.97 -5.65
CA VAL A 187 -4.38 1.16 -6.82
C VAL A 187 -5.18 1.63 -8.02
N SER A 188 -4.48 2.08 -9.07
CA SER A 188 -5.10 2.66 -10.27
C SER A 188 -5.91 1.65 -11.09
N LYS A 189 -5.51 0.36 -11.09
CA LYS A 189 -6.27 -0.72 -11.72
C LYS A 189 -7.61 -0.92 -11.01
N GLY A 190 -8.69 -0.37 -11.56
CA GLY A 190 -10.02 -0.38 -10.97
C GLY A 190 -10.30 0.75 -9.98
N ASN A 191 -9.29 1.61 -9.69
CA ASN A 191 -9.39 2.69 -8.72
C ASN A 191 -9.84 2.19 -7.35
N TYR A 192 -9.11 1.22 -6.79
CA TYR A 192 -9.35 0.73 -5.44
C TYR A 192 -8.67 1.63 -4.41
N TRP A 193 -9.40 1.97 -3.36
CA TRP A 193 -8.97 2.83 -2.27
C TRP A 193 -9.19 2.13 -0.93
N THR A 194 -8.20 2.22 -0.08
CA THR A 194 -8.30 1.81 1.32
C THR A 194 -7.80 2.95 2.19
N GLN A 195 -8.56 3.26 3.23
CA GLN A 195 -8.21 4.23 4.25
C GLN A 195 -8.25 3.52 5.59
N MET A 196 -7.14 3.49 6.28
CA MET A 196 -7.01 2.87 7.60
C MET A 196 -6.71 3.92 8.65
N PHE A 197 -7.28 3.74 9.83
CA PHE A 197 -7.13 4.62 10.98
C PHE A 197 -6.66 3.83 12.18
N ILE A 198 -5.82 4.43 13.01
CA ILE A 198 -5.43 3.89 14.32
C ILE A 198 -5.37 5.01 15.38
N GLY A 199 -5.54 4.57 16.67
CA GLY A 199 -5.43 5.40 17.87
C GLY A 199 -4.97 4.61 19.08
#